data_48954696c833e235d1744d421bc7a19a
#
_entry.id   48954696c833e235d1744d421bc7a19a
#
_cell.length_a   1.000
_cell.length_b   1.000
_cell.length_c   1.000
_cell.angle_alpha   90.00
_cell.angle_beta   90.00
_cell.angle_gamma   90.00
#
_symmetry.space_group_name_H-M   'P 1'
#
loop_
_entity.id
_entity.type
_entity.pdbx_description
1 polymer ?
#
loop_
_entity_poly.entity_id
_entity_poly.type
_entity_poly.pdbx_seq_one_letter_code
_entity_poly.pdbx_strand_id
1 'polypeptide(L)'
;MNVQKPTSYEYGGEYQLKQAEIYRNRKSKHWKSRIDLAKTLVERYCLPRLQGKPVQKIIVVDVGCSIGTFAIEFAKMGYQSFGIDFDRSALEIARQLAKEENVSPEFVCGDVSDWRGSFPRIDIAICFDIFEHLHDDELGAFLTSIKRQLSEEGSIVFHSFPTQYHYIFFGKAYIRYPLVPLKYLSSSKFNVVTKAYSSLLDIGLLIKEGLTYKERIKKSAHCNPTTPTRLGDLLRRAGYESLFLESSNLYEFKESIQKQFQHQPITHRNLYGVAVPSTPSGQYA
;
A
#
# COMPACT_ATOMS: atom_id res chain seq x y z
N MET A 1 14.38 -28.22 3.02
CA MET A 1 13.26 -28.31 2.06
C MET A 1 13.21 -26.99 1.30
N ASN A 2 13.61 -27.00 0.03
CA ASN A 2 13.48 -25.83 -0.84
C ASN A 2 11.99 -25.56 -1.08
N VAL A 3 11.43 -24.61 -0.36
CA VAL A 3 10.11 -24.08 -0.69
C VAL A 3 10.30 -23.31 -2.00
N GLN A 4 9.81 -23.87 -3.11
CA GLN A 4 9.75 -23.16 -4.37
C GLN A 4 9.01 -21.84 -4.11
N LYS A 5 9.72 -20.70 -4.24
CA LYS A 5 9.10 -19.37 -4.23
C LYS A 5 8.02 -19.39 -5.32
N PRO A 6 6.80 -18.90 -5.05
CA PRO A 6 5.88 -18.62 -6.16
C PRO A 6 6.64 -17.69 -7.11
N THR A 7 6.74 -18.09 -8.38
CA THR A 7 7.30 -17.25 -9.43
C THR A 7 6.56 -15.91 -9.42
N SER A 8 7.32 -14.82 -9.61
CA SER A 8 6.80 -13.47 -9.78
C SER A 8 5.52 -13.51 -10.61
N TYR A 9 4.44 -12.96 -10.07
CA TYR A 9 3.12 -13.07 -10.68
C TYR A 9 3.10 -12.23 -11.95
N GLU A 10 3.21 -12.87 -13.09
CA GLU A 10 2.86 -12.24 -14.37
C GLU A 10 1.34 -12.09 -14.44
N TYR A 11 0.88 -10.90 -14.15
CA TYR A 11 -0.48 -10.52 -14.51
C TYR A 11 -0.55 -10.52 -16.04
N GLY A 12 -1.29 -11.45 -16.65
CA GLY A 12 -1.43 -11.51 -18.10
C GLY A 12 -2.01 -10.21 -18.67
N GLY A 13 -1.71 -9.91 -19.92
CA GLY A 13 -2.11 -8.66 -20.60
C GLY A 13 -3.60 -8.31 -20.50
N GLU A 14 -4.48 -9.31 -20.36
CA GLU A 14 -5.92 -9.12 -20.13
C GLU A 14 -6.22 -8.39 -18.81
N TYR A 15 -5.49 -8.72 -17.74
CA TYR A 15 -5.63 -8.03 -16.45
C TYR A 15 -5.24 -6.56 -16.58
N GLN A 16 -4.14 -6.26 -17.23
CA GLN A 16 -3.64 -4.90 -17.41
C GLN A 16 -4.57 -4.05 -18.26
N LEU A 17 -5.13 -4.61 -19.35
CA LEU A 17 -6.14 -3.94 -20.16
C LEU A 17 -7.39 -3.61 -19.34
N LYS A 18 -7.85 -4.54 -18.50
CA LYS A 18 -8.97 -4.29 -17.58
C LYS A 18 -8.65 -3.19 -16.57
N GLN A 19 -7.44 -3.15 -16.02
CA GLN A 19 -7.02 -2.05 -15.12
C GLN A 19 -7.00 -0.71 -15.86
N ALA A 20 -6.55 -0.69 -17.10
CA ALA A 20 -6.57 0.53 -17.94
C ALA A 20 -8.00 1.03 -18.20
N GLU A 21 -8.95 0.14 -18.46
CA GLU A 21 -10.37 0.52 -18.58
C GLU A 21 -10.92 1.10 -17.28
N ILE A 22 -10.60 0.47 -16.14
CA ILE A 22 -10.99 0.96 -14.81
C ILE A 22 -10.38 2.34 -14.57
N TYR A 23 -9.13 2.57 -14.97
CA TYR A 23 -8.48 3.87 -14.84
C TYR A 23 -9.16 4.94 -15.71
N ARG A 24 -9.45 4.64 -16.99
CA ARG A 24 -10.18 5.54 -17.90
C ARG A 24 -11.56 5.86 -17.35
N ASN A 25 -12.21 4.92 -16.67
CA ASN A 25 -13.47 5.14 -15.98
C ASN A 25 -13.26 5.83 -14.64
N ARG A 26 -13.06 7.14 -14.67
CA ARG A 26 -12.77 7.99 -13.50
C ARG A 26 -13.83 7.94 -12.39
N LYS A 27 -14.97 7.27 -12.59
CA LYS A 27 -16.00 7.01 -11.57
C LYS A 27 -15.65 5.83 -10.67
N SER A 28 -14.61 5.06 -11.01
CA SER A 28 -14.16 3.94 -10.18
C SER A 28 -13.69 4.43 -8.81
N LYS A 29 -14.43 4.07 -7.77
CA LYS A 29 -14.04 4.34 -6.37
C LYS A 29 -12.67 3.75 -6.02
N HIS A 30 -12.31 2.66 -6.66
CA HIS A 30 -11.07 1.95 -6.42
C HIS A 30 -9.85 2.83 -6.68
N TRP A 31 -9.68 3.30 -7.92
CA TRP A 31 -8.54 4.16 -8.28
C TRP A 31 -8.60 5.53 -7.63
N LYS A 32 -9.80 6.12 -7.58
CA LYS A 32 -9.98 7.42 -6.96
C LYS A 32 -9.47 7.44 -5.52
N SER A 33 -9.88 6.50 -4.69
CA SER A 33 -9.45 6.50 -3.28
C SER A 33 -7.96 6.25 -3.10
N ARG A 34 -7.32 5.42 -3.95
CA ARG A 34 -5.86 5.21 -3.91
C ARG A 34 -5.10 6.46 -4.32
N ILE A 35 -5.53 7.10 -5.40
CA ILE A 35 -4.94 8.35 -5.88
C ILE A 35 -5.10 9.46 -4.83
N ASP A 36 -6.30 9.63 -4.27
CA ASP A 36 -6.58 10.62 -3.23
C ASP A 36 -5.75 10.33 -1.97
N LEU A 37 -5.58 9.07 -1.59
CA LEU A 37 -4.71 8.67 -0.48
C LEU A 37 -3.26 9.05 -0.74
N ALA A 38 -2.71 8.67 -1.91
CA ALA A 38 -1.33 8.99 -2.26
C ALA A 38 -1.08 10.50 -2.24
N LYS A 39 -1.97 11.30 -2.85
CA LYS A 39 -1.91 12.76 -2.84
C LYS A 39 -1.92 13.32 -1.42
N THR A 40 -2.86 12.86 -0.59
CA THR A 40 -2.98 13.31 0.81
C THR A 40 -1.73 13.00 1.63
N LEU A 41 -1.17 11.81 1.48
CA LEU A 41 0.05 11.42 2.19
C LEU A 41 1.25 12.23 1.73
N VAL A 42 1.39 12.48 0.42
CA VAL A 42 2.44 13.34 -0.13
C VAL A 42 2.31 14.77 0.39
N GLU A 43 1.14 15.36 0.28
CA GLU A 43 0.90 16.74 0.74
C GLU A 43 1.17 16.91 2.24
N ARG A 44 0.73 15.95 3.04
CA ARG A 44 0.77 16.06 4.49
C ARG A 44 2.14 15.74 5.09
N TYR A 45 2.87 14.79 4.53
CA TYR A 45 4.09 14.26 5.15
C TYR A 45 5.35 14.44 4.33
N CYS A 46 5.26 14.49 2.97
CA CYS A 46 6.45 14.59 2.12
C CYS A 46 6.79 16.05 1.77
N LEU A 47 5.80 16.83 1.30
CA LEU A 47 6.04 18.22 0.89
C LEU A 47 6.62 19.11 2.00
N PRO A 48 6.20 19.01 3.28
CA PRO A 48 6.82 19.79 4.36
C PRO A 48 8.32 19.50 4.54
N ARG A 49 8.80 18.32 4.17
CA ARG A 49 10.22 17.95 4.24
C ARG A 49 11.04 18.54 3.08
N LEU A 50 10.41 18.71 1.92
CA LEU A 50 11.02 19.24 0.70
C LEU A 50 10.94 20.77 0.62
N GLN A 51 11.09 21.46 1.76
CA GLN A 51 10.89 22.89 1.93
C GLN A 51 11.51 23.72 0.81
N GLY A 52 10.68 24.53 0.14
CA GLY A 52 11.12 25.46 -0.90
C GLY A 52 11.50 24.83 -2.25
N LYS A 53 11.44 23.49 -2.39
CA LYS A 53 11.68 22.84 -3.69
C LYS A 53 10.46 23.04 -4.60
N PRO A 54 10.61 23.69 -5.78
CA PRO A 54 9.50 23.84 -6.70
C PRO A 54 8.95 22.49 -7.16
N VAL A 55 7.64 22.35 -7.30
CA VAL A 55 6.97 21.10 -7.69
C VAL A 55 7.58 20.48 -8.96
N GLN A 56 7.93 21.30 -9.93
CA GLN A 56 8.55 20.91 -11.21
C GLN A 56 9.97 20.32 -11.03
N LYS A 57 10.58 20.45 -9.86
CA LYS A 57 11.89 19.89 -9.52
C LYS A 57 11.79 18.71 -8.56
N ILE A 58 10.62 18.43 -8.02
CA ILE A 58 10.38 17.28 -7.15
C ILE A 58 10.27 16.02 -8.01
N ILE A 59 11.11 15.05 -7.70
CA ILE A 59 11.18 13.76 -8.41
C ILE A 59 10.31 12.74 -7.69
N VAL A 60 9.27 12.28 -8.39
CA VAL A 60 8.34 11.24 -7.93
C VAL A 60 8.55 9.99 -8.76
N VAL A 61 8.76 8.85 -8.10
CA VAL A 61 8.89 7.56 -8.78
C VAL A 61 7.77 6.62 -8.32
N ASP A 62 6.97 6.17 -9.25
CA ASP A 62 5.95 5.12 -9.07
C ASP A 62 6.65 3.76 -9.21
N VAL A 63 6.81 3.05 -8.10
CA VAL A 63 7.62 1.83 -8.01
C VAL A 63 6.73 0.60 -8.10
N GLY A 64 6.97 -0.27 -9.08
CA GLY A 64 6.03 -1.32 -9.46
C GLY A 64 4.80 -0.72 -10.13
N CYS A 65 5.02 0.20 -11.06
CA CYS A 65 3.98 1.11 -11.57
C CYS A 65 2.91 0.44 -12.44
N SER A 66 3.11 -0.80 -12.90
CA SER A 66 2.21 -1.50 -13.81
C SER A 66 1.77 -0.58 -14.97
N ILE A 67 0.50 -0.24 -15.06
CA ILE A 67 -0.04 0.67 -16.09
C ILE A 67 0.23 2.16 -15.82
N GLY A 68 1.09 2.51 -14.86
CA GLY A 68 1.59 3.86 -14.63
C GLY A 68 0.63 4.84 -13.95
N THR A 69 -0.35 4.34 -13.19
CA THR A 69 -1.42 5.17 -12.63
C THR A 69 -0.89 6.35 -11.81
N PHE A 70 0.01 6.10 -10.86
CA PHE A 70 0.53 7.19 -10.02
C PHE A 70 1.54 8.04 -10.77
N ALA A 71 2.39 7.46 -11.62
CA ALA A 71 3.30 8.23 -12.47
C ALA A 71 2.54 9.26 -13.31
N ILE A 72 1.43 8.85 -13.94
CA ILE A 72 0.58 9.73 -14.74
C ILE A 72 -0.07 10.82 -13.88
N GLU A 73 -0.67 10.43 -12.73
CA GLU A 73 -1.37 11.37 -11.87
C GLU A 73 -0.43 12.42 -11.25
N PHE A 74 0.79 12.05 -10.87
CA PHE A 74 1.79 13.00 -10.38
C PHE A 74 2.36 13.88 -11.49
N ALA A 75 2.55 13.34 -12.71
CA ALA A 75 2.92 14.15 -13.87
C ALA A 75 1.86 15.23 -14.18
N LYS A 76 0.56 14.92 -14.08
CA LYS A 76 -0.54 15.89 -14.21
C LYS A 76 -0.50 17.02 -13.17
N MET A 77 0.07 16.75 -12.02
CA MET A 77 0.28 17.75 -10.96
C MET A 77 1.56 18.58 -11.14
N GLY A 78 2.32 18.32 -12.20
CA GLY A 78 3.54 19.07 -12.55
C GLY A 78 4.82 18.53 -11.92
N TYR A 79 4.80 17.37 -11.27
CA TYR A 79 6.03 16.73 -10.77
C TYR A 79 6.88 16.15 -11.90
N GLN A 80 8.21 16.06 -11.69
CA GLN A 80 9.05 15.17 -12.50
C GLN A 80 8.74 13.73 -12.12
N SER A 81 7.95 13.06 -12.95
CA SER A 81 7.37 11.78 -12.62
C SER A 81 7.95 10.66 -13.48
N PHE A 82 8.25 9.56 -12.81
CA PHE A 82 8.80 8.34 -13.39
C PHE A 82 7.98 7.13 -12.94
N GLY A 83 7.99 6.06 -13.75
CA GLY A 83 7.45 4.77 -13.38
C GLY A 83 8.46 3.66 -13.65
N ILE A 84 8.59 2.70 -12.75
CA ILE A 84 9.41 1.50 -12.97
C ILE A 84 8.57 0.25 -12.76
N ASP A 85 8.67 -0.68 -13.71
CA ASP A 85 8.07 -2.01 -13.62
C ASP A 85 8.90 -3.01 -14.44
N PHE A 86 8.86 -4.28 -14.07
CA PHE A 86 9.53 -5.33 -14.83
C PHE A 86 8.73 -5.76 -16.08
N ASP A 87 7.42 -5.52 -16.10
CA ASP A 87 6.52 -5.93 -17.17
C ASP A 87 6.48 -4.89 -18.30
N ARG A 88 7.14 -5.22 -19.40
CA ARG A 88 7.18 -4.37 -20.61
C ARG A 88 5.80 -4.11 -21.20
N SER A 89 4.91 -5.10 -21.15
CA SER A 89 3.56 -4.96 -21.73
C SER A 89 2.71 -3.97 -20.92
N ALA A 90 2.85 -3.99 -19.60
CA ALA A 90 2.24 -2.99 -18.73
C ALA A 90 2.77 -1.57 -19.02
N LEU A 91 4.07 -1.43 -19.22
CA LEU A 91 4.68 -0.15 -19.54
C LEU A 91 4.28 0.39 -20.92
N GLU A 92 3.97 -0.45 -21.89
CA GLU A 92 3.41 -0.03 -23.17
C GLU A 92 2.01 0.59 -22.98
N ILE A 93 1.17 -0.06 -22.16
CA ILE A 93 -0.14 0.49 -21.80
C ILE A 93 0.02 1.79 -20.99
N ALA A 94 0.98 1.86 -20.08
CA ALA A 94 1.28 3.08 -19.31
C ALA A 94 1.64 4.26 -20.21
N ARG A 95 2.49 4.04 -21.22
CA ARG A 95 2.85 5.09 -22.22
C ARG A 95 1.64 5.54 -23.04
N GLN A 96 0.77 4.60 -23.41
CA GLN A 96 -0.46 4.94 -24.13
C GLN A 96 -1.39 5.77 -23.25
N LEU A 97 -1.63 5.37 -22.00
CA LEU A 97 -2.45 6.13 -21.04
C LEU A 97 -1.87 7.52 -20.77
N ALA A 98 -0.56 7.64 -20.61
CA ALA A 98 0.10 8.94 -20.44
C ALA A 98 -0.14 9.88 -21.61
N LYS A 99 -0.06 9.35 -22.84
CA LYS A 99 -0.39 10.10 -24.07
C LYS A 99 -1.85 10.54 -24.11
N GLU A 100 -2.77 9.66 -23.71
CA GLU A 100 -4.21 9.98 -23.62
C GLU A 100 -4.48 11.11 -22.61
N GLU A 101 -3.70 11.15 -21.53
CA GLU A 101 -3.79 12.16 -20.47
C GLU A 101 -2.96 13.44 -20.74
N ASN A 102 -2.29 13.52 -21.90
CA ASN A 102 -1.43 14.64 -22.32
C ASN A 102 -0.29 14.94 -21.33
N VAL A 103 0.32 13.92 -20.76
CA VAL A 103 1.51 14.00 -19.89
C VAL A 103 2.61 13.07 -20.38
N SER A 104 3.85 13.30 -19.94
CA SER A 104 5.02 12.56 -20.39
C SER A 104 5.90 12.10 -19.23
N PRO A 105 5.38 11.28 -18.29
CA PRO A 105 6.24 10.61 -17.32
C PRO A 105 7.19 9.65 -18.04
N GLU A 106 8.39 9.45 -17.50
CA GLU A 106 9.33 8.47 -18.03
C GLU A 106 9.05 7.09 -17.46
N PHE A 107 9.01 6.05 -18.31
CA PHE A 107 8.78 4.67 -17.91
C PHE A 107 10.00 3.81 -18.20
N VAL A 108 10.54 3.19 -17.14
CA VAL A 108 11.72 2.33 -17.16
C VAL A 108 11.34 0.89 -16.89
N CYS A 109 11.82 -0.03 -17.75
CA CYS A 109 11.68 -1.46 -17.50
C CYS A 109 12.84 -1.94 -16.62
N GLY A 110 12.55 -2.43 -15.44
CA GLY A 110 13.56 -2.90 -14.50
C GLY A 110 13.00 -3.62 -13.30
N ASP A 111 13.84 -4.42 -12.64
CA ASP A 111 13.52 -5.05 -11.38
C ASP A 111 13.67 -4.04 -10.24
N VAL A 112 12.61 -3.85 -9.49
CA VAL A 112 12.57 -2.92 -8.35
C VAL A 112 13.45 -3.35 -7.17
N SER A 113 13.86 -4.62 -7.12
CA SER A 113 14.76 -5.15 -6.09
C SER A 113 16.25 -4.92 -6.41
N ASP A 114 16.62 -4.78 -7.69
CA ASP A 114 17.99 -4.54 -8.15
C ASP A 114 18.10 -3.34 -9.11
N TRP A 115 17.34 -2.34 -8.90
CA TRP A 115 17.37 -1.15 -9.70
C TRP A 115 18.58 -0.25 -9.34
N ARG A 116 19.46 -0.02 -10.31
CA ARG A 116 20.67 0.79 -10.12
C ARG A 116 20.67 1.99 -11.06
N GLY A 117 20.66 3.19 -10.44
CA GLY A 117 21.12 4.40 -11.11
C GLY A 117 20.34 4.92 -12.30
N SER A 118 19.11 4.42 -12.55
CA SER A 118 18.31 4.83 -13.70
C SER A 118 17.61 6.18 -13.52
N PHE A 119 17.64 6.74 -12.30
CA PHE A 119 16.93 7.99 -11.98
C PHE A 119 17.82 8.97 -11.22
N PRO A 120 17.50 10.27 -11.29
CA PRO A 120 18.01 11.25 -10.34
C PRO A 120 17.64 10.85 -8.90
N ARG A 121 18.22 11.55 -7.90
CA ARG A 121 17.84 11.34 -6.50
C ARG A 121 16.33 11.52 -6.31
N ILE A 122 15.67 10.49 -5.77
CA ILE A 122 14.23 10.42 -5.60
C ILE A 122 13.79 11.21 -4.37
N ASP A 123 12.85 12.10 -4.55
CA ASP A 123 12.25 12.82 -3.43
C ASP A 123 11.06 12.05 -2.84
N ILE A 124 10.27 11.40 -3.69
CA ILE A 124 9.09 10.66 -3.27
C ILE A 124 9.01 9.35 -4.05
N ALA A 125 9.10 8.23 -3.35
CA ALA A 125 8.83 6.91 -3.91
C ALA A 125 7.41 6.48 -3.55
N ILE A 126 6.56 6.25 -4.55
CA ILE A 126 5.21 5.72 -4.39
C ILE A 126 5.27 4.20 -4.55
N CYS A 127 4.96 3.46 -3.50
CA CYS A 127 5.05 1.99 -3.43
C CYS A 127 3.67 1.42 -3.08
N PHE A 128 2.74 1.50 -4.03
CA PHE A 128 1.37 1.05 -3.81
C PHE A 128 1.14 -0.35 -4.35
N ASP A 129 0.58 -1.21 -3.50
CA ASP A 129 0.21 -2.58 -3.83
C ASP A 129 1.41 -3.42 -4.36
N ILE A 130 2.60 -3.25 -3.75
CA ILE A 130 3.80 -4.00 -4.08
C ILE A 130 4.34 -4.83 -2.89
N PHE A 131 4.22 -4.35 -1.65
CA PHE A 131 4.83 -5.00 -0.49
C PHE A 131 4.26 -6.39 -0.22
N GLU A 132 2.99 -6.60 -0.51
CA GLU A 132 2.31 -7.90 -0.37
C GLU A 132 2.77 -8.95 -1.38
N HIS A 133 3.47 -8.55 -2.42
CA HIS A 133 4.02 -9.43 -3.46
C HIS A 133 5.50 -9.81 -3.24
N LEU A 134 6.16 -9.17 -2.28
CA LEU A 134 7.57 -9.41 -1.96
C LEU A 134 7.69 -10.24 -0.68
N HIS A 135 8.51 -11.30 -0.69
CA HIS A 135 8.89 -12.00 0.54
C HIS A 135 9.74 -11.09 1.44
N ASP A 136 9.90 -11.43 2.73
CA ASP A 136 10.60 -10.56 3.68
C ASP A 136 12.04 -10.21 3.28
N ASP A 137 12.76 -11.15 2.69
CA ASP A 137 14.10 -10.95 2.17
C ASP A 137 14.11 -10.04 0.95
N GLU A 138 13.16 -10.23 0.05
CA GLU A 138 12.96 -9.39 -1.14
C GLU A 138 12.52 -7.97 -0.75
N LEU A 139 11.60 -7.85 0.20
CA LEU A 139 11.16 -6.56 0.72
C LEU A 139 12.31 -5.82 1.41
N GLY A 140 13.14 -6.53 2.18
CA GLY A 140 14.34 -5.95 2.79
C GLY A 140 15.36 -5.45 1.76
N ALA A 141 15.62 -6.24 0.70
CA ALA A 141 16.50 -5.86 -0.41
C ALA A 141 15.94 -4.65 -1.17
N PHE A 142 14.64 -4.68 -1.48
CA PHE A 142 13.90 -3.59 -2.13
C PHE A 142 13.99 -2.28 -1.33
N LEU A 143 13.68 -2.31 -0.03
CA LEU A 143 13.75 -1.13 0.84
C LEU A 143 15.18 -0.59 0.92
N THR A 144 16.18 -1.47 0.98
CA THR A 144 17.59 -1.07 0.96
C THR A 144 17.99 -0.44 -0.37
N SER A 145 17.50 -0.98 -1.49
CA SER A 145 17.75 -0.43 -2.83
C SER A 145 17.15 0.97 -2.98
N ILE A 146 15.89 1.15 -2.60
CA ILE A 146 15.24 2.49 -2.63
C ILE A 146 15.99 3.48 -1.73
N LYS A 147 16.37 3.08 -0.51
CA LYS A 147 17.07 3.96 0.43
C LYS A 147 18.32 4.63 -0.19
N ARG A 148 19.03 3.89 -1.02
CA ARG A 148 20.23 4.40 -1.72
C ARG A 148 19.89 5.43 -2.80
N GLN A 149 18.68 5.41 -3.32
CA GLN A 149 18.20 6.29 -4.39
C GLN A 149 17.49 7.54 -3.85
N LEU A 150 16.98 7.49 -2.62
CA LEU A 150 16.30 8.63 -2.01
C LEU A 150 17.24 9.81 -1.85
N SER A 151 16.71 11.02 -2.06
CA SER A 151 17.35 12.26 -1.63
C SER A 151 17.43 12.31 -0.10
N GLU A 152 18.17 13.22 0.45
CA GLU A 152 18.33 13.38 1.91
C GLU A 152 16.99 13.57 2.62
N GLU A 153 16.10 14.36 2.01
CA GLU A 153 14.74 14.59 2.49
C GLU A 153 13.70 13.63 1.89
N GLY A 154 14.16 12.61 1.17
CA GLY A 154 13.31 11.68 0.45
C GLY A 154 12.43 10.83 1.36
N SER A 155 11.29 10.41 0.81
CA SER A 155 10.27 9.63 1.53
C SER A 155 9.73 8.48 0.69
N ILE A 156 9.32 7.41 1.35
CA ILE A 156 8.51 6.33 0.75
C ILE A 156 7.07 6.53 1.20
N VAL A 157 6.14 6.59 0.24
CA VAL A 157 4.69 6.57 0.47
C VAL A 157 4.18 5.22 0.01
N PHE A 158 3.55 4.48 0.89
CA PHE A 158 3.17 3.10 0.58
C PHE A 158 1.71 2.79 0.94
N HIS A 159 1.17 1.83 0.20
CA HIS A 159 -0.09 1.16 0.48
C HIS A 159 0.09 -0.33 0.22
N SER A 160 -0.54 -1.17 1.03
CA SER A 160 -0.54 -2.62 0.87
C SER A 160 -1.94 -3.17 1.14
N PHE A 161 -2.38 -4.08 0.28
CA PHE A 161 -3.65 -4.80 0.37
C PHE A 161 -3.48 -6.21 -0.19
N PRO A 162 -3.95 -7.22 0.48
CA PRO A 162 -4.68 -7.22 1.74
C PRO A 162 -3.78 -7.30 2.98
N THR A 163 -4.28 -6.81 4.12
CA THR A 163 -3.63 -7.11 5.40
C THR A 163 -3.77 -8.59 5.77
N GLN A 164 -2.96 -9.07 6.71
CA GLN A 164 -3.10 -10.43 7.27
C GLN A 164 -4.52 -10.68 7.78
N TYR A 165 -5.14 -9.70 8.38
CA TYR A 165 -6.49 -9.82 8.94
C TYR A 165 -7.58 -9.97 7.87
N HIS A 166 -7.34 -9.47 6.65
CA HIS A 166 -8.26 -9.68 5.54
C HIS A 166 -8.50 -11.18 5.30
N TYR A 167 -7.45 -12.00 5.24
CA TYR A 167 -7.57 -13.44 5.02
C TYR A 167 -8.29 -14.15 6.15
N ILE A 168 -8.14 -13.66 7.38
CA ILE A 168 -8.77 -14.25 8.56
C ILE A 168 -10.26 -13.89 8.62
N PHE A 169 -10.61 -12.63 8.32
CA PHE A 169 -11.96 -12.10 8.56
C PHE A 169 -12.80 -11.89 7.28
N PHE A 170 -12.21 -12.07 6.10
CA PHE A 170 -12.93 -11.89 4.84
C PHE A 170 -14.15 -12.82 4.74
N GLY A 171 -15.28 -12.27 4.34
CA GLY A 171 -16.54 -12.99 4.23
C GLY A 171 -17.22 -13.33 5.57
N LYS A 172 -16.60 -13.02 6.73
CA LYS A 172 -17.10 -13.37 8.05
C LYS A 172 -17.72 -12.18 8.82
N ALA A 173 -17.88 -11.05 8.15
CA ALA A 173 -18.54 -9.87 8.74
C ALA A 173 -19.97 -10.16 9.24
N TYR A 174 -20.66 -11.13 8.64
CA TYR A 174 -22.01 -11.55 9.03
C TYR A 174 -22.09 -12.03 10.48
N ILE A 175 -20.99 -12.52 11.06
CA ILE A 175 -20.95 -12.94 12.48
C ILE A 175 -21.25 -11.77 13.42
N ARG A 176 -21.00 -10.53 12.97
CA ARG A 176 -21.27 -9.29 13.72
C ARG A 176 -22.65 -8.70 13.45
N TYR A 177 -23.38 -9.20 12.47
CA TYR A 177 -24.74 -8.70 12.17
C TYR A 177 -25.72 -8.76 13.35
N PRO A 178 -25.69 -9.79 14.23
CA PRO A 178 -26.54 -9.82 15.42
C PRO A 178 -26.30 -8.64 16.36
N LEU A 179 -25.11 -7.98 16.28
CA LEU A 179 -24.78 -6.83 17.12
C LEU A 179 -25.29 -5.50 16.52
N VAL A 180 -25.71 -5.50 15.24
CA VAL A 180 -26.14 -4.26 14.55
C VAL A 180 -27.39 -3.65 15.18
N PRO A 181 -28.44 -4.40 15.57
CA PRO A 181 -29.60 -3.83 16.25
C PRO A 181 -29.25 -3.14 17.56
N LEU A 182 -28.21 -3.62 18.23
CA LEU A 182 -27.77 -3.14 19.53
C LEU A 182 -27.21 -1.72 19.50
N LYS A 183 -26.81 -1.21 18.31
CA LYS A 183 -26.38 0.19 18.14
C LYS A 183 -27.48 1.21 18.43
N TYR A 184 -28.75 0.79 18.35
CA TYR A 184 -29.89 1.65 18.61
C TYR A 184 -30.23 1.77 20.11
N LEU A 185 -29.63 0.90 20.92
CA LEU A 185 -29.73 0.96 22.38
C LEU A 185 -28.59 1.87 22.88
N SER A 186 -28.80 3.16 22.85
CA SER A 186 -27.75 4.17 23.01
C SER A 186 -27.34 4.40 24.45
N SER A 187 -26.59 3.51 25.06
CA SER A 187 -25.84 3.82 26.27
C SER A 187 -24.34 3.55 26.12
N SER A 188 -23.49 4.36 26.74
CA SER A 188 -22.03 4.17 26.75
C SER A 188 -21.62 2.79 27.28
N LYS A 189 -22.38 2.23 28.21
CA LYS A 189 -22.18 0.87 28.75
C LYS A 189 -22.38 -0.20 27.67
N PHE A 190 -23.31 0.03 26.75
CA PHE A 190 -23.58 -0.89 25.67
C PHE A 190 -22.44 -0.98 24.67
N ASN A 191 -21.77 0.14 24.39
CA ASN A 191 -20.58 0.18 23.54
C ASN A 191 -19.44 -0.68 24.10
N VAL A 192 -19.27 -0.73 25.42
CA VAL A 192 -18.26 -1.57 26.07
C VAL A 192 -18.58 -3.05 25.88
N VAL A 193 -19.84 -3.47 26.09
CA VAL A 193 -20.27 -4.85 25.91
C VAL A 193 -20.13 -5.29 24.44
N THR A 194 -20.55 -4.44 23.50
CA THR A 194 -20.40 -4.72 22.06
C THR A 194 -18.94 -4.84 21.64
N LYS A 195 -18.07 -3.99 22.17
CA LYS A 195 -16.62 -4.06 21.94
C LYS A 195 -16.03 -5.35 22.49
N ALA A 196 -16.34 -5.69 23.74
CA ALA A 196 -15.84 -6.91 24.38
C ALA A 196 -16.28 -8.16 23.62
N TYR A 197 -17.57 -8.25 23.25
CA TYR A 197 -18.09 -9.38 22.49
C TYR A 197 -17.48 -9.48 21.10
N SER A 198 -17.32 -8.36 20.37
CA SER A 198 -16.63 -8.34 19.08
C SER A 198 -15.18 -8.79 19.21
N SER A 199 -14.48 -8.37 20.27
CA SER A 199 -13.09 -8.78 20.52
C SER A 199 -12.98 -10.28 20.80
N LEU A 200 -13.91 -10.85 21.55
CA LEU A 200 -13.95 -12.30 21.80
C LEU A 200 -14.20 -13.10 20.52
N LEU A 201 -15.12 -12.62 19.66
CA LEU A 201 -15.35 -13.23 18.34
C LEU A 201 -14.11 -13.15 17.47
N ASP A 202 -13.40 -12.02 17.47
CA ASP A 202 -12.19 -11.82 16.70
C ASP A 202 -11.06 -12.74 17.17
N ILE A 203 -10.89 -12.91 18.49
CA ILE A 203 -9.94 -13.86 19.07
C ILE A 203 -10.30 -15.30 18.68
N GLY A 204 -11.57 -15.69 18.76
CA GLY A 204 -12.03 -17.02 18.36
C GLY A 204 -11.76 -17.28 16.86
N LEU A 205 -11.98 -16.29 16.00
CA LEU A 205 -11.66 -16.38 14.56
C LEU A 205 -10.16 -16.45 14.32
N LEU A 206 -9.35 -15.67 15.05
CA LEU A 206 -7.89 -15.73 14.95
C LEU A 206 -7.36 -17.12 15.28
N ILE A 207 -7.86 -17.74 16.36
CA ILE A 207 -7.48 -19.09 16.75
C ILE A 207 -7.90 -20.10 15.67
N LYS A 208 -9.17 -20.07 15.27
CA LYS A 208 -9.73 -21.03 14.29
C LYS A 208 -9.08 -20.92 12.92
N GLU A 209 -8.93 -19.70 12.41
CA GLU A 209 -8.50 -19.46 11.03
C GLU A 209 -6.99 -19.27 10.92
N GLY A 210 -6.32 -18.91 12.02
CA GLY A 210 -4.87 -18.78 12.07
C GLY A 210 -4.16 -20.10 11.74
N LEU A 211 -4.75 -21.23 12.09
CA LEU A 211 -4.21 -22.55 11.76
C LEU A 211 -4.22 -22.83 10.23
N THR A 212 -5.17 -22.28 9.49
CA THR A 212 -5.32 -22.51 8.05
C THR A 212 -4.80 -21.34 7.21
N TYR A 213 -4.39 -20.26 7.85
CA TYR A 213 -3.96 -19.03 7.20
C TYR A 213 -2.79 -19.25 6.24
N LYS A 214 -1.74 -19.96 6.67
CA LYS A 214 -0.56 -20.24 5.85
C LYS A 214 -0.89 -21.00 4.57
N GLU A 215 -1.82 -21.93 4.62
CA GLU A 215 -2.26 -22.68 3.44
C GLU A 215 -3.08 -21.82 2.45
N ARG A 216 -3.82 -20.85 2.96
CA ARG A 216 -4.56 -19.90 2.12
C ARG A 216 -3.65 -18.90 1.43
N ILE A 217 -2.60 -18.44 2.08
CA ILE A 217 -1.59 -17.56 1.48
C ILE A 217 -0.87 -18.26 0.35
N LYS A 218 -0.49 -19.53 0.49
CA LYS A 218 0.18 -20.30 -0.57
C LYS A 218 -0.61 -20.35 -1.89
N LYS A 219 -1.92 -20.18 -1.83
CA LYS A 219 -2.82 -20.17 -2.98
C LYS A 219 -3.14 -18.76 -3.49
N SER A 220 -2.58 -17.73 -2.86
CA SER A 220 -2.81 -16.33 -3.18
C SER A 220 -1.64 -15.74 -3.95
N ALA A 221 -1.93 -14.80 -4.83
CA ALA A 221 -0.91 -13.95 -5.46
C ALA A 221 -0.15 -13.07 -4.46
N HIS A 222 -0.74 -12.86 -3.26
CA HIS A 222 -0.15 -12.04 -2.21
C HIS A 222 0.61 -12.95 -1.25
N CYS A 223 1.93 -13.06 -1.43
CA CYS A 223 2.78 -13.94 -0.61
C CYS A 223 3.10 -13.35 0.77
N ASN A 224 2.93 -12.04 0.95
CA ASN A 224 3.33 -11.33 2.16
C ASN A 224 2.27 -10.36 2.73
N PRO A 225 1.03 -10.79 2.97
CA PRO A 225 0.08 -9.95 3.68
C PRO A 225 0.60 -9.68 5.10
N THR A 226 0.58 -8.43 5.51
CA THR A 226 1.25 -7.98 6.73
C THR A 226 0.30 -7.30 7.71
N THR A 227 0.81 -6.93 8.88
CA THR A 227 0.14 -6.10 9.89
C THR A 227 0.93 -4.82 10.11
N PRO A 228 0.32 -3.76 10.70
CA PRO A 228 1.05 -2.53 11.00
C PRO A 228 2.32 -2.77 11.82
N THR A 229 2.24 -3.59 12.87
CA THR A 229 3.38 -3.91 13.74
C THR A 229 4.50 -4.59 12.96
N ARG A 230 4.14 -5.64 12.18
CA ARG A 230 5.14 -6.40 11.42
C ARG A 230 5.79 -5.54 10.34
N LEU A 231 5.01 -4.73 9.61
CA LEU A 231 5.58 -3.84 8.60
C LEU A 231 6.46 -2.77 9.22
N GLY A 232 6.04 -2.17 10.34
CA GLY A 232 6.84 -1.21 11.09
C GLY A 232 8.19 -1.80 11.54
N ASP A 233 8.21 -3.07 11.96
CA ASP A 233 9.45 -3.77 12.31
C ASP A 233 10.35 -4.01 11.08
N LEU A 234 9.79 -4.40 9.94
CA LEU A 234 10.53 -4.59 8.69
C LEU A 234 11.14 -3.26 8.20
N LEU A 235 10.37 -2.19 8.21
CA LEU A 235 10.85 -0.84 7.86
C LEU A 235 12.00 -0.42 8.78
N ARG A 236 11.86 -0.59 10.10
CA ARG A 236 12.91 -0.25 11.07
C ARG A 236 14.19 -1.04 10.83
N ARG A 237 14.10 -2.36 10.58
CA ARG A 237 15.24 -3.20 10.24
C ARG A 237 15.94 -2.79 8.95
N ALA A 238 15.20 -2.28 7.98
CA ALA A 238 15.72 -1.71 6.75
C ALA A 238 16.28 -0.29 6.94
N GLY A 239 16.25 0.25 8.16
CA GLY A 239 16.77 1.58 8.50
C GLY A 239 15.84 2.71 8.10
N TYR A 240 14.53 2.50 8.25
CA TYR A 240 13.52 3.54 8.07
C TYR A 240 12.81 3.85 9.37
N GLU A 241 12.36 5.09 9.48
CA GLU A 241 11.42 5.55 10.48
C GLU A 241 10.07 5.80 9.83
N SER A 242 8.99 5.33 10.46
CA SER A 242 7.64 5.60 9.98
C SER A 242 7.16 6.94 10.54
N LEU A 243 6.97 7.92 9.67
CA LEU A 243 6.32 9.19 10.02
C LEU A 243 4.82 8.99 10.26
N PHE A 244 4.25 8.05 9.55
CA PHE A 244 2.84 7.70 9.61
C PHE A 244 2.67 6.24 9.20
N LEU A 245 1.91 5.47 9.96
CA LEU A 245 1.59 4.07 9.64
C LEU A 245 0.23 3.75 10.24
N GLU A 246 -0.74 3.48 9.38
CA GLU A 246 -2.12 3.21 9.78
C GLU A 246 -2.73 2.08 8.96
N SER A 247 -3.74 1.45 9.52
CA SER A 247 -4.60 0.53 8.80
C SER A 247 -6.05 0.99 8.80
N SER A 248 -6.77 0.75 7.71
CA SER A 248 -8.18 1.11 7.62
C SER A 248 -8.94 0.24 6.62
N ASN A 249 -10.25 0.46 6.57
CA ASN A 249 -11.12 -0.03 5.51
C ASN A 249 -11.40 1.11 4.52
N LEU A 250 -10.48 1.40 3.61
CA LEU A 250 -10.65 2.44 2.59
C LEU A 250 -11.85 2.19 1.68
N TYR A 251 -12.27 0.93 1.58
CA TYR A 251 -13.38 0.49 0.73
C TYR A 251 -14.35 -0.41 1.48
N GLU A 252 -15.63 -0.25 1.25
CA GLU A 252 -16.62 -1.29 1.30
C GLU A 252 -16.90 -2.02 2.64
N PHE A 253 -17.47 -1.33 3.57
CA PHE A 253 -18.54 -1.95 4.32
C PHE A 253 -19.77 -1.08 4.13
N LYS A 254 -20.98 -1.66 4.15
CA LYS A 254 -22.17 -0.84 4.32
C LYS A 254 -21.86 0.12 5.45
N GLU A 255 -21.87 1.42 5.19
CA GLU A 255 -21.36 2.48 6.09
C GLU A 255 -21.73 2.31 7.57
N SER A 256 -22.90 1.68 7.83
CA SER A 256 -23.40 1.39 9.17
C SER A 256 -22.55 0.42 9.98
N ILE A 257 -21.96 -0.61 9.35
CA ILE A 257 -21.14 -1.63 10.02
C ILE A 257 -19.72 -1.10 10.18
N GLN A 258 -19.21 -0.39 9.17
CA GLN A 258 -17.90 0.22 9.20
C GLN A 258 -17.77 1.21 10.38
N LYS A 259 -18.73 2.11 10.57
CA LYS A 259 -18.72 3.06 11.68
C LYS A 259 -18.74 2.39 13.05
N GLN A 260 -19.42 1.25 13.18
CA GLN A 260 -19.51 0.53 14.46
C GLN A 260 -18.18 -0.15 14.85
N PHE A 261 -17.41 -0.64 13.87
CA PHE A 261 -16.16 -1.39 14.10
C PHE A 261 -14.91 -0.65 13.60
N GLN A 262 -15.03 0.59 13.21
CA GLN A 262 -13.97 1.42 12.65
C GLN A 262 -12.72 1.52 13.53
N HIS A 263 -12.89 1.41 14.84
CA HIS A 263 -11.82 1.47 15.83
C HIS A 263 -11.13 0.11 16.10
N GLN A 264 -11.53 -0.96 15.40
CA GLN A 264 -10.91 -2.29 15.56
C GLN A 264 -9.93 -2.56 14.42
N PRO A 265 -8.61 -2.39 14.63
CA PRO A 265 -7.60 -2.59 13.58
C PRO A 265 -7.65 -3.97 12.92
N ILE A 266 -8.10 -4.96 13.67
CA ILE A 266 -8.23 -6.35 13.23
C ILE A 266 -9.21 -6.54 12.08
N THR A 267 -10.13 -5.59 11.83
CA THR A 267 -11.04 -5.63 10.70
C THR A 267 -10.51 -4.90 9.48
N HIS A 268 -9.39 -4.20 9.62
CA HIS A 268 -8.84 -3.35 8.58
C HIS A 268 -8.19 -4.17 7.47
N ARG A 269 -8.46 -3.82 6.23
CA ARG A 269 -7.98 -4.53 5.04
C ARG A 269 -6.79 -3.88 4.39
N ASN A 270 -6.66 -2.56 4.54
CA ASN A 270 -5.63 -1.75 3.92
C ASN A 270 -4.63 -1.30 4.98
N LEU A 271 -3.38 -1.24 4.59
CA LEU A 271 -2.27 -0.74 5.36
C LEU A 271 -1.55 0.31 4.53
N TYR A 272 -1.28 1.48 5.07
CA TYR A 272 -0.64 2.57 4.35
C TYR A 272 0.15 3.47 5.28
N GLY A 273 1.09 4.18 4.72
CA GLY A 273 1.93 5.06 5.52
C GLY A 273 2.98 5.82 4.72
N VAL A 274 3.80 6.52 5.48
CA VAL A 274 4.98 7.24 4.99
C VAL A 274 6.16 6.86 5.86
N ALA A 275 7.27 6.52 5.24
CA ALA A 275 8.53 6.21 5.90
C ALA A 275 9.68 7.02 5.29
N VAL A 276 10.64 7.36 6.13
CA VAL A 276 11.84 8.11 5.75
C VAL A 276 13.07 7.35 6.22
N PRO A 277 14.23 7.52 5.56
CA PRO A 277 15.47 6.98 6.08
C PRO A 277 15.71 7.44 7.52
N SER A 278 15.95 6.50 8.45
CA SER A 278 16.35 6.87 9.80
C SER A 278 17.72 7.54 9.77
N THR A 279 17.83 8.68 10.44
CA THR A 279 19.14 9.28 10.72
C THR A 279 19.95 8.31 11.58
N PRO A 280 21.25 8.11 11.31
CA PRO A 280 22.09 7.31 12.21
C PRO A 280 21.99 7.92 13.63
N SER A 281 21.40 7.18 14.55
CA SER A 281 21.43 7.53 15.95
C SER A 281 22.86 7.42 16.44
N GLY A 282 23.58 8.56 16.53
CA GLY A 282 24.90 8.56 17.13
C GLY A 282 25.92 9.48 16.51
N GLN A 283 25.67 10.79 16.53
CA GLN A 283 26.72 11.81 16.55
C GLN A 283 26.26 13.06 17.31
N TYR A 284 25.70 12.88 18.50
CA TYR A 284 25.67 13.90 19.53
C TYR A 284 26.10 13.21 20.83
N ALA A 285 27.41 13.09 21.00
CA ALA A 285 28.08 12.89 22.28
C ALA A 285 28.99 14.11 22.51
#